data_0da2daec3edab5c1697abe79e12aa8d4
#
_entry.id   0da2daec3edab5c1697abe79e12aa8d4
#
_cell.length_a   1.000
_cell.length_b   1.000
_cell.length_c   1.000
_cell.angle_alpha   90.00
_cell.angle_beta   90.00
_cell.angle_gamma   90.00
#
_symmetry.space_group_name_H-M   'P 1'
#
loop_
_entity.id
_entity.type
_entity.pdbx_description
1 polymer ?
#
loop_
_entity_poly.entity_id
_entity_poly.type
_entity_poly.pdbx_seq_one_letter_code
_entity_poly.pdbx_strand_id
1 'polypeptide(L)'
;NQVDISLDPFPYAGGITTLQSLCMGAPVVGLTNTSTLAHRTSSALLSPLGLDEWVAETKDEYVEVVCNWVRNLGELAELRQELRDRVLAQASKFVPQVETAYREMWNRWCREEELSPIYMK
;
A
#
# COMPACT_ATOMS: atom_id res chain seq x y z
N ASN A 1 -21.98 -1.59 -2.31
CA ASN A 1 -20.64 -1.76 -2.85
C ASN A 1 -20.75 -2.21 -4.31
N GLN A 2 -20.44 -1.35 -5.27
CA GLN A 2 -20.63 -1.61 -6.71
C GLN A 2 -19.28 -1.83 -7.42
N VAL A 3 -18.16 -1.75 -6.70
CA VAL A 3 -16.81 -1.90 -7.25
C VAL A 3 -16.15 -3.13 -6.64
N ASP A 4 -15.71 -4.04 -7.48
CA ASP A 4 -15.04 -5.29 -7.08
C ASP A 4 -13.52 -5.16 -7.09
N ILE A 5 -12.96 -4.43 -8.04
CA ILE A 5 -11.55 -4.12 -8.18
C ILE A 5 -11.41 -2.65 -8.53
N SER A 6 -10.50 -1.94 -7.89
CA SER A 6 -10.15 -0.56 -8.21
C SER A 6 -8.86 -0.52 -9.04
N LEU A 7 -8.86 0.32 -10.07
CA LEU A 7 -7.70 0.51 -10.95
C LEU A 7 -6.99 1.81 -10.57
N ASP A 8 -5.76 1.69 -10.11
CA ASP A 8 -4.98 2.86 -9.73
C ASP A 8 -4.46 3.60 -10.96
N PRO A 9 -4.61 4.92 -11.04
CA PRO A 9 -4.14 5.67 -12.20
C PRO A 9 -2.60 5.75 -12.25
N PHE A 10 -2.08 5.91 -13.44
CA PHE A 10 -0.67 6.17 -13.68
C PHE A 10 -0.52 7.31 -14.71
N PRO A 11 0.55 8.08 -14.71
CA PRO A 11 1.81 7.92 -13.96
C PRO A 11 1.78 8.38 -12.51
N TYR A 12 0.72 9.01 -12.04
CA TYR A 12 0.56 9.47 -10.67
C TYR A 12 -0.37 8.52 -9.91
N ALA A 13 0.24 7.69 -9.06
CA ALA A 13 -0.48 6.70 -8.27
C ALA A 13 -1.36 7.35 -7.20
N GLY A 14 -2.42 6.66 -6.83
CA GLY A 14 -3.31 7.06 -5.76
C GLY A 14 -2.63 6.96 -4.37
N GLY A 15 -3.22 7.60 -3.40
CA GLY A 15 -2.79 7.58 -2.00
C GLY A 15 -4.01 7.39 -1.09
N ILE A 16 -4.66 8.48 -0.70
CA ILE A 16 -5.86 8.43 0.14
C ILE A 16 -6.99 7.66 -0.53
N THR A 17 -7.20 7.85 -1.83
CA THR A 17 -8.21 7.13 -2.59
C THR A 17 -7.94 5.63 -2.64
N THR A 18 -6.69 5.22 -2.74
CA THR A 18 -6.25 3.82 -2.67
C THR A 18 -6.60 3.23 -1.30
N LEU A 19 -6.25 3.92 -0.20
CA LEU A 19 -6.63 3.49 1.15
C LEU A 19 -8.13 3.42 1.36
N GLN A 20 -8.90 4.38 0.84
CA GLN A 20 -10.36 4.34 0.91
C GLN A 20 -10.95 3.14 0.19
N SER A 21 -10.46 2.80 -1.00
CA SER A 21 -10.86 1.59 -1.73
C SER A 21 -10.60 0.33 -0.90
N LEU A 22 -9.39 0.19 -0.36
CA LEU A 22 -8.99 -0.94 0.48
C LEU A 22 -9.86 -1.05 1.74
N CYS A 23 -10.14 0.07 2.42
CA CYS A 23 -11.04 0.10 3.58
C CYS A 23 -12.48 -0.30 3.26
N MET A 24 -12.91 -0.09 2.01
CA MET A 24 -14.23 -0.50 1.51
C MET A 24 -14.27 -1.94 0.99
N GLY A 25 -13.17 -2.68 1.10
CA GLY A 25 -13.06 -4.06 0.62
C GLY A 25 -12.95 -4.13 -0.91
N ALA A 26 -12.44 -3.10 -1.56
CA ALA A 26 -12.12 -3.12 -2.98
C ALA A 26 -10.59 -3.13 -3.14
N PRO A 27 -9.98 -4.27 -3.51
CA PRO A 27 -8.55 -4.34 -3.76
C PRO A 27 -8.17 -3.44 -4.94
N VAL A 28 -6.93 -2.97 -4.94
CA VAL A 28 -6.44 -1.99 -5.91
C VAL A 28 -5.30 -2.60 -6.69
N VAL A 29 -5.38 -2.56 -8.02
CA VAL A 29 -4.25 -2.90 -8.89
C VAL A 29 -3.44 -1.64 -9.12
N GLY A 30 -2.16 -1.66 -8.78
CA GLY A 30 -1.21 -0.57 -8.96
C GLY A 30 -0.18 -0.87 -10.03
N LEU A 31 0.23 0.17 -10.75
CA LEU A 31 1.38 0.12 -11.64
C LEU A 31 2.53 0.89 -11.00
N THR A 32 3.63 0.20 -10.69
CA THR A 32 4.82 0.84 -10.13
C THR A 32 5.95 0.89 -11.15
N ASN A 33 6.72 1.96 -11.10
CA ASN A 33 8.06 1.97 -11.66
C ASN A 33 8.99 2.66 -10.66
N THR A 34 10.27 2.43 -10.80
CA THR A 34 11.27 2.89 -9.83
C THR A 34 11.68 4.36 -9.99
N SER A 35 11.13 5.08 -10.97
CA SER A 35 11.65 6.38 -11.39
C SER A 35 11.30 7.54 -10.44
N THR A 36 10.12 7.52 -9.83
CA THR A 36 9.68 8.61 -8.93
C THR A 36 8.88 8.10 -7.74
N LEU A 37 8.83 8.90 -6.67
CA LEU A 37 7.99 8.61 -5.50
C LEU A 37 6.51 8.49 -5.87
N ALA A 38 6.04 9.34 -6.78
CA ALA A 38 4.65 9.37 -7.23
C ALA A 38 4.19 8.04 -7.87
N HIS A 39 5.09 7.29 -8.50
CA HIS A 39 4.80 5.97 -9.07
C HIS A 39 4.84 4.82 -8.05
N ARG A 40 5.38 5.05 -6.84
CA ARG A 40 5.56 4.02 -5.82
C ARG A 40 4.55 4.10 -4.68
N THR A 41 3.64 5.07 -4.71
CA THR A 41 2.71 5.28 -3.60
C THR A 41 1.78 4.09 -3.41
N SER A 42 1.17 3.55 -4.46
CA SER A 42 0.31 2.38 -4.35
C SER A 42 1.07 1.14 -3.88
N SER A 43 2.26 0.85 -4.43
CA SER A 43 3.06 -0.30 -3.96
C SER A 43 3.44 -0.17 -2.49
N ALA A 44 3.79 1.03 -2.02
CA ALA A 44 4.10 1.29 -0.62
C ALA A 44 2.89 1.07 0.32
N LEU A 45 1.65 1.23 -0.19
CA LEU A 45 0.43 0.96 0.55
C LEU A 45 0.01 -0.52 0.49
N LEU A 46 0.26 -1.20 -0.62
CA LEU A 46 -0.17 -2.57 -0.86
C LEU A 46 0.75 -3.61 -0.22
N SER A 47 2.07 -3.44 -0.31
CA SER A 47 3.04 -4.40 0.23
C SER A 47 2.89 -4.67 1.73
N PRO A 48 2.68 -3.68 2.62
CA PRO A 48 2.44 -3.96 4.04
C PRO A 48 1.18 -4.75 4.33
N LEU A 49 0.25 -4.82 3.39
CA LEU A 49 -1.00 -5.58 3.47
C LEU A 49 -0.86 -7.01 2.92
N GLY A 50 0.32 -7.38 2.42
CA GLY A 50 0.56 -8.65 1.75
C GLY A 50 -0.11 -8.73 0.38
N LEU A 51 -0.18 -7.61 -0.35
CA LEU A 51 -0.82 -7.48 -1.65
C LEU A 51 0.22 -7.20 -2.76
N ASP A 52 1.41 -7.79 -2.67
CA ASP A 52 2.48 -7.57 -3.65
C ASP A 52 2.08 -8.05 -5.05
N GLU A 53 1.27 -9.09 -5.15
CA GLU A 53 0.71 -9.61 -6.40
C GLU A 53 -0.28 -8.66 -7.10
N TRP A 54 -0.72 -7.60 -6.41
CA TRP A 54 -1.57 -6.54 -6.96
C TRP A 54 -0.75 -5.37 -7.53
N VAL A 55 0.58 -5.48 -7.51
CA VAL A 55 1.50 -4.45 -7.99
C VAL A 55 2.18 -4.95 -9.26
N ALA A 56 1.88 -4.30 -10.39
CA ALA A 56 2.50 -4.58 -11.68
C ALA A 56 3.67 -3.63 -11.95
N GLU A 57 4.68 -4.09 -12.69
CA GLU A 57 5.81 -3.26 -13.14
C GLU A 57 5.64 -2.77 -14.57
N THR A 58 4.81 -3.46 -15.36
CA THR A 58 4.52 -3.13 -16.75
C THR A 58 3.01 -2.97 -16.98
N LYS A 59 2.63 -2.28 -18.07
CA LYS A 59 1.23 -2.13 -18.45
C LYS A 59 0.58 -3.47 -18.81
N ASP A 60 1.34 -4.37 -19.39
CA ASP A 60 0.83 -5.70 -19.78
C ASP A 60 0.56 -6.53 -18.51
N GLU A 61 1.46 -6.54 -17.55
CA GLU A 61 1.23 -7.17 -16.23
C GLU A 61 0.05 -6.55 -15.49
N TYR A 62 -0.12 -5.21 -15.56
CA TYR A 62 -1.27 -4.53 -14.95
C TYR A 62 -2.60 -5.09 -15.47
N VAL A 63 -2.70 -5.29 -16.78
CA VAL A 63 -3.88 -5.91 -17.40
C VAL A 63 -4.01 -7.38 -17.00
N GLU A 64 -2.90 -8.13 -16.98
CA GLU A 64 -2.90 -9.54 -16.60
C GLU A 64 -3.35 -9.76 -15.16
N VAL A 65 -2.88 -8.95 -14.21
CA VAL A 65 -3.31 -8.99 -12.80
C VAL A 65 -4.82 -8.83 -12.70
N VAL A 66 -5.41 -7.82 -13.35
CA VAL A 66 -6.86 -7.62 -13.36
C VAL A 66 -7.58 -8.82 -13.95
N CYS A 67 -7.14 -9.31 -15.13
CA CYS A 67 -7.79 -10.44 -15.80
C CYS A 67 -7.72 -11.72 -14.99
N ASN A 68 -6.64 -11.96 -14.27
CA ASN A 68 -6.48 -13.14 -13.43
C ASN A 68 -7.45 -13.11 -12.24
N TRP A 69 -7.57 -11.98 -11.56
CA TRP A 69 -8.49 -11.84 -10.43
C TRP A 69 -9.96 -11.91 -10.85
N VAL A 70 -10.32 -11.36 -12.00
CA VAL A 70 -11.70 -11.47 -12.53
C VAL A 70 -12.07 -12.92 -12.87
N ARG A 71 -11.10 -13.79 -13.16
CA ARG A 71 -11.33 -15.23 -13.39
C ARG A 71 -11.44 -16.02 -12.09
N ASN A 72 -10.92 -15.50 -10.97
CA ASN A 72 -10.87 -16.14 -9.67
C ASN A 72 -11.80 -15.46 -8.65
N LEU A 73 -13.10 -15.40 -8.98
CA LEU A 73 -14.08 -14.66 -8.19
C LEU A 73 -14.23 -15.17 -6.74
N GLY A 74 -13.96 -16.45 -6.48
CA GLY A 74 -13.98 -17.01 -5.13
C GLY A 74 -12.89 -16.41 -4.25
N GLU A 75 -11.65 -16.45 -4.69
CA GLU A 75 -10.50 -15.88 -3.98
C GLU A 75 -10.63 -14.35 -3.84
N LEU A 76 -11.14 -13.69 -4.88
CA LEU A 76 -11.41 -12.25 -4.83
C LEU A 76 -12.44 -11.92 -3.74
N ALA A 77 -13.50 -12.71 -3.61
CA ALA A 77 -14.53 -12.49 -2.60
C ALA A 77 -13.98 -12.70 -1.17
N GLU A 78 -13.15 -13.71 -0.94
CA GLU A 78 -12.48 -13.96 0.33
C GLU A 78 -11.54 -12.79 0.69
N LEU A 79 -10.67 -12.40 -0.23
CA LEU A 79 -9.78 -11.26 -0.04
C LEU A 79 -10.56 -9.99 0.34
N ARG A 80 -11.65 -9.69 -0.34
CA ARG A 80 -12.46 -8.50 -0.08
C ARG A 80 -13.07 -8.48 1.32
N GLN A 81 -13.41 -9.64 1.87
CA GLN A 81 -13.93 -9.75 3.24
C GLN A 81 -12.84 -9.43 4.28
N GLU A 82 -11.61 -9.87 4.05
CA GLU A 82 -10.49 -9.69 4.97
C GLU A 82 -9.81 -8.31 4.85
N LEU A 83 -9.95 -7.66 3.71
CA LEU A 83 -9.13 -6.52 3.34
C LEU A 83 -9.24 -5.35 4.31
N ARG A 84 -10.45 -5.06 4.78
CA ARG A 84 -10.68 -4.01 5.77
C ARG A 84 -9.94 -4.28 7.09
N ASP A 85 -10.00 -5.51 7.57
CA ASP A 85 -9.34 -5.88 8.83
C ASP A 85 -7.82 -5.86 8.69
N ARG A 86 -7.28 -6.25 7.53
CA ARG A 86 -5.85 -6.11 7.22
C ARG A 86 -5.41 -4.64 7.27
N VAL A 87 -6.18 -3.73 6.67
CA VAL A 87 -5.90 -2.28 6.69
C VAL A 87 -5.93 -1.73 8.11
N LEU A 88 -6.95 -2.07 8.90
CA LEU A 88 -7.08 -1.61 10.28
C LEU A 88 -5.96 -2.15 11.17
N ALA A 89 -5.59 -3.42 11.00
CA ALA A 89 -4.48 -4.04 11.73
C ALA A 89 -3.14 -3.35 11.42
N GLN A 90 -2.92 -2.97 10.16
CA GLN A 90 -1.71 -2.25 9.77
C GLN A 90 -1.72 -0.80 10.28
N ALA A 91 -2.85 -0.12 10.21
CA ALA A 91 -3.01 1.24 10.74
C ALA A 91 -2.71 1.31 12.24
N SER A 92 -3.11 0.30 13.01
CA SER A 92 -2.84 0.24 14.46
C SER A 92 -1.35 0.19 14.81
N LYS A 93 -0.50 -0.31 13.91
CA LYS A 93 0.96 -0.39 14.09
C LYS A 93 1.66 0.90 13.70
N PHE A 94 1.08 1.68 12.80
CA PHE A 94 1.71 2.86 12.21
C PHE A 94 1.99 3.95 13.24
N VAL A 95 1.02 4.31 14.08
CA VAL A 95 1.17 5.41 15.05
C VAL A 95 2.29 5.13 16.05
N PRO A 96 2.38 3.95 16.71
CA PRO A 96 3.50 3.63 17.60
C PRO A 96 4.87 3.67 16.91
N GLN A 97 4.96 3.28 15.64
CA GLN A 97 6.21 3.34 14.87
C GLN A 97 6.64 4.79 14.62
N VAL A 98 5.70 5.67 14.27
CA VAL A 98 5.98 7.11 14.07
C VAL A 98 6.40 7.76 15.39
N GLU A 99 5.71 7.47 16.49
CA GLU A 99 6.10 7.97 17.81
C GLU A 99 7.51 7.53 18.21
N THR A 100 7.85 6.27 17.94
CA THR A 100 9.18 5.73 18.21
C THR A 100 10.24 6.45 17.37
N ALA A 101 9.98 6.65 16.08
CA ALA A 101 10.88 7.38 15.19
C ALA A 101 11.12 8.83 15.68
N TYR A 102 10.05 9.53 16.07
CA TYR A 102 10.18 10.90 16.59
C TYR A 102 10.99 10.96 17.89
N ARG A 103 10.77 10.00 18.81
CA ARG A 103 11.57 9.93 20.06
C ARG A 103 13.05 9.66 19.77
N GLU A 104 13.33 8.79 18.81
CA GLU A 104 14.70 8.51 18.40
C GLU A 104 15.37 9.73 17.77
N MET A 105 14.66 10.43 16.87
CA MET A 105 15.16 11.69 16.28
C MET A 105 15.46 12.73 17.35
N TRP A 106 14.55 12.90 18.31
CA TRP A 106 14.74 13.83 19.42
C TRP A 106 15.94 13.47 20.29
N ASN A 107 16.09 12.19 20.66
CA ASN A 107 17.20 11.71 21.47
C ASN A 107 18.55 11.91 20.77
N ARG A 108 18.62 11.67 19.47
CA ARG A 108 19.84 11.94 18.67
C ARG A 108 20.16 13.42 18.65
N TRP A 109 19.17 14.27 18.43
CA TRP A 109 19.34 15.72 18.48
C TRP A 109 19.89 16.19 19.83
N CYS A 110 19.33 15.70 20.94
CA CYS A 110 19.79 16.05 22.27
C CYS A 110 21.23 15.59 22.59
N ARG A 111 21.71 14.55 21.90
CA ARG A 111 23.09 14.04 22.06
C ARG A 111 24.08 14.65 21.08
N GLU A 112 23.63 15.58 20.24
CA GLU A 112 24.42 16.15 19.16
C GLU A 112 25.01 15.11 18.19
N GLU A 113 24.31 13.96 18.04
CA GLU A 113 24.71 12.91 17.12
C GLU A 113 24.43 13.31 15.67
N GLU A 114 25.27 12.87 14.74
CA GLU A 114 25.08 13.11 13.32
C GLU A 114 23.75 12.50 12.82
N LEU A 115 22.94 13.33 12.13
CA LEU A 115 21.62 12.91 11.65
C LEU A 115 21.77 11.97 10.45
N SER A 116 21.55 10.70 10.69
CA SER A 116 21.39 9.69 9.63
C SER A 116 19.91 9.30 9.44
N PRO A 117 19.50 8.85 8.24
CA PRO A 117 18.13 8.42 8.02
C PRO A 117 17.69 7.32 8.99
N ILE A 118 16.50 7.45 9.55
CA ILE A 118 15.87 6.41 10.39
C ILE A 118 14.93 5.60 9.52
N TYR A 119 15.24 4.32 9.36
CA TYR A 119 14.37 3.37 8.66
C TYR A 119 13.48 2.67 9.68
N MET A 120 12.16 2.87 9.58
CA MET A 120 11.19 2.10 10.37
C MET A 120 11.18 0.65 9.87
N LYS A 121 11.33 -0.30 10.79
CA LYS A 121 11.25 -1.74 10.52
C LYS A 121 9.84 -2.25 10.67
#